data_cabf9b0e2042c23501fcc9e01e68db7f
#
_entry.id   cabf9b0e2042c23501fcc9e01e68db7f
#
_cell.length_a   1.000
_cell.length_b   1.000
_cell.length_c   1.000
_cell.angle_alpha   90.00
_cell.angle_beta   90.00
_cell.angle_gamma   90.00
#
_symmetry.space_group_name_H-M   'P 1'
#
loop_
_entity.id
_entity.type
_entity.pdbx_description
1 polymer ?
#
loop_
_entity_poly.entity_id
_entity_poly.type
_entity_poly.pdbx_seq_one_letter_code
_entity_poly.pdbx_strand_id
1 'polypeptide(L)'
;DYSTRTSRTHEHYAQNYFLDIKLHYFLKLDHNTSRPVTIWGAGFKGKTIAKRLVEKGISFHWICDNEKKIGKEIYGVKLQPFEDLKEIINPQTIVTVANETEQKQIVAYFDNLNMKSMIDYFFFC
;
A
#
# COMPACT_ATOMS: atom_id res chain seq x y z
N ASP A 1 -26.63 -9.85 16.19
CA ASP A 1 -26.17 -10.41 17.42
C ASP A 1 -24.86 -11.15 17.24
N TYR A 2 -24.66 -12.24 17.94
CA TYR A 2 -23.36 -12.91 17.94
C TYR A 2 -22.95 -13.41 16.55
N SER A 3 -23.85 -14.05 15.84
CA SER A 3 -23.55 -14.58 14.51
C SER A 3 -23.15 -13.47 13.54
N THR A 4 -23.90 -12.39 13.53
CA THR A 4 -23.63 -11.27 12.65
C THR A 4 -22.28 -10.62 12.97
N ARG A 5 -22.03 -10.44 14.26
CA ARG A 5 -20.77 -9.85 14.72
C ARG A 5 -19.59 -10.74 14.36
N THR A 6 -19.72 -12.03 14.58
CA THR A 6 -18.68 -13.00 14.25
C THR A 6 -18.35 -12.98 12.76
N SER A 7 -19.41 -12.93 11.92
CA SER A 7 -19.22 -12.91 10.48
C SER A 7 -18.44 -11.68 10.04
N ARG A 8 -18.79 -10.50 10.56
CA ARG A 8 -18.09 -9.26 10.21
C ARG A 8 -16.63 -9.29 10.67
N THR A 9 -16.40 -9.75 11.89
CA THR A 9 -15.06 -9.87 12.44
C THR A 9 -14.22 -10.86 11.62
N HIS A 10 -14.84 -11.96 11.21
CA HIS A 10 -14.17 -12.96 10.40
C HIS A 10 -13.76 -12.40 9.03
N GLU A 11 -14.60 -11.59 8.42
CA GLU A 11 -14.30 -10.96 7.15
C GLU A 11 -13.07 -10.06 7.25
N HIS A 12 -13.01 -9.21 8.27
CA HIS A 12 -11.84 -8.35 8.49
C HIS A 12 -10.60 -9.16 8.84
N TYR A 13 -10.77 -10.21 9.61
CA TYR A 13 -9.68 -11.09 9.96
C TYR A 13 -9.08 -11.74 8.70
N ALA A 14 -9.93 -12.23 7.79
CA ALA A 14 -9.47 -12.86 6.56
C ALA A 14 -8.71 -11.87 5.68
N GLN A 15 -9.19 -10.63 5.57
CA GLN A 15 -8.51 -9.60 4.80
C GLN A 15 -7.14 -9.26 5.42
N ASN A 16 -7.10 -9.09 6.73
CA ASN A 16 -5.84 -8.79 7.42
C ASN A 16 -4.85 -9.94 7.29
N TYR A 17 -5.33 -11.17 7.39
CA TYR A 17 -4.50 -12.34 7.22
C TYR A 17 -3.87 -12.40 5.83
N PHE A 18 -4.68 -12.14 4.81
CA PHE A 18 -4.21 -12.09 3.43
C PHE A 18 -3.14 -11.01 3.24
N LEU A 19 -3.38 -9.82 3.78
CA LEU A 19 -2.43 -8.72 3.69
C LEU A 19 -1.14 -9.03 4.44
N ASP A 20 -1.24 -9.67 5.59
CA ASP A 20 -0.05 -10.08 6.36
C ASP A 20 0.79 -11.08 5.58
N ILE A 21 0.16 -12.05 4.92
CA ILE A 21 0.86 -13.02 4.09
C ILE A 21 1.55 -12.33 2.92
N LYS A 22 0.84 -11.46 2.22
CA LYS A 22 1.40 -10.72 1.10
C LYS A 22 2.60 -9.88 1.53
N LEU A 23 2.47 -9.19 2.66
CA LEU A 23 3.56 -8.36 3.17
C LEU A 23 4.76 -9.22 3.58
N HIS A 24 4.51 -10.35 4.24
CA HIS A 24 5.56 -11.26 4.65
C HIS A 24 6.41 -11.70 3.44
N TYR A 25 5.76 -12.13 2.38
CA TYR A 25 6.49 -12.60 1.19
C TYR A 25 7.13 -11.45 0.43
N PHE A 26 6.49 -10.29 0.40
CA PHE A 26 7.11 -9.10 -0.20
C PHE A 26 8.43 -8.78 0.50
N LEU A 27 8.40 -8.70 1.82
CA LEU A 27 9.59 -8.34 2.58
C LEU A 27 10.68 -9.40 2.51
N LYS A 28 10.28 -10.67 2.38
CA LYS A 28 11.22 -11.78 2.34
C LYS A 28 11.85 -11.97 0.97
N LEU A 29 11.07 -11.83 -0.10
CA LEU A 29 11.47 -12.24 -1.45
C LEU A 29 11.71 -11.07 -2.39
N ASP A 30 10.93 -10.01 -2.29
CA ASP A 30 10.90 -8.94 -3.29
C ASP A 30 11.53 -7.64 -2.81
N HIS A 31 11.46 -7.39 -1.50
CA HIS A 31 11.93 -6.11 -0.95
C HIS A 31 13.46 -6.02 -0.99
N ASN A 32 13.93 -4.95 -1.62
CA ASN A 32 15.35 -4.61 -1.60
C ASN A 32 15.55 -3.51 -0.56
N THR A 33 16.32 -3.80 0.48
CA THR A 33 16.49 -2.88 1.61
C THR A 33 17.17 -1.57 1.22
N SER A 34 17.82 -1.52 0.06
CA SER A 34 18.42 -0.29 -0.45
C SER A 34 17.40 0.60 -1.19
N ARG A 35 16.19 0.12 -1.40
CA ARG A 35 15.13 0.85 -2.10
C ARG A 35 14.05 1.28 -1.12
N PRO A 36 13.55 2.53 -1.21
CA PRO A 36 12.48 2.97 -0.32
C PRO A 36 11.18 2.26 -0.63
N VAL A 37 10.40 1.99 0.43
CA VAL A 37 9.06 1.41 0.31
C VAL A 37 8.06 2.54 0.19
N THR A 38 7.09 2.40 -0.70
CA THR A 38 6.00 3.36 -0.88
C THR A 38 4.68 2.61 -0.82
N ILE A 39 3.68 3.18 -0.14
CA ILE A 39 2.31 2.65 -0.15
C ILE A 39 1.46 3.58 -0.99
N TRP A 40 0.70 3.04 -1.94
CA TRP A 40 -0.26 3.78 -2.74
C TRP A 40 -1.66 3.37 -2.29
N GLY A 41 -2.34 4.28 -1.61
CA GLY A 41 -3.69 4.07 -1.13
C GLY A 41 -3.80 4.30 0.37
N ALA A 42 -4.86 4.97 0.78
CA ALA A 42 -5.06 5.34 2.18
C ALA A 42 -6.40 4.85 2.73
N GLY A 43 -6.97 3.84 2.11
CA GLY A 43 -8.16 3.17 2.62
C GLY A 43 -7.80 2.11 3.65
N PHE A 44 -8.73 1.20 3.92
CA PHE A 44 -8.54 0.17 4.94
C PHE A 44 -7.27 -0.66 4.71
N LYS A 45 -7.07 -1.11 3.48
CA LYS A 45 -5.91 -1.96 3.16
C LYS A 45 -4.60 -1.18 3.29
N GLY A 46 -4.58 0.06 2.81
CA GLY A 46 -3.39 0.90 2.93
C GLY A 46 -3.03 1.17 4.37
N LYS A 47 -4.02 1.47 5.20
CA LYS A 47 -3.78 1.70 6.62
C LYS A 47 -3.29 0.44 7.33
N THR A 48 -3.82 -0.72 6.96
CA THR A 48 -3.37 -1.99 7.54
C THR A 48 -1.90 -2.23 7.24
N ILE A 49 -1.49 -2.07 6.00
CA ILE A 49 -0.09 -2.25 5.61
C ILE A 49 0.80 -1.21 6.29
N ALA A 50 0.35 0.06 6.31
CA ALA A 50 1.11 1.13 6.97
C ALA A 50 1.36 0.81 8.44
N LYS A 51 0.33 0.37 9.14
CA LYS A 51 0.45 0.02 10.55
C LYS A 51 1.45 -1.12 10.75
N ARG A 52 1.41 -2.14 9.89
CA ARG A 52 2.35 -3.25 9.97
C ARG A 52 3.79 -2.80 9.74
N LEU A 53 4.01 -1.91 8.78
CA LEU A 53 5.36 -1.39 8.51
C LEU A 53 5.87 -0.57 9.69
N VAL A 54 5.01 0.24 10.31
CA VAL A 54 5.38 1.00 11.50
C VAL A 54 5.78 0.05 12.63
N GLU A 55 4.99 -1.00 12.85
CA GLU A 55 5.27 -1.99 13.88
C GLU A 55 6.60 -2.73 13.65
N LYS A 56 6.97 -2.89 12.40
CA LYS A 56 8.23 -3.56 12.03
C LYS A 56 9.42 -2.60 11.99
N GLY A 57 9.19 -1.32 12.20
CA GLY A 57 10.25 -0.31 12.15
C GLY A 57 10.73 0.00 10.75
N ILE A 58 9.92 -0.26 9.73
CA ILE A 58 10.27 -0.01 8.34
C ILE A 58 9.72 1.34 7.92
N SER A 59 10.61 2.24 7.48
CA SER A 59 10.21 3.55 6.96
C SER A 59 9.60 3.40 5.57
N PHE A 60 8.61 4.25 5.27
CA PHE A 60 7.94 4.22 3.98
C PHE A 60 7.39 5.59 3.63
N HIS A 61 7.16 5.80 2.33
CA HIS A 61 6.40 6.94 1.83
C HIS A 61 4.97 6.50 1.60
N TRP A 62 4.02 7.41 1.78
CA TRP A 62 2.60 7.09 1.65
C TRP A 62 1.96 8.07 0.70
N ILE A 63 1.45 7.56 -0.42
CA ILE A 63 0.84 8.39 -1.47
C ILE A 63 -0.59 7.96 -1.73
N CYS A 64 -1.41 8.91 -2.20
CA CYS A 64 -2.79 8.65 -2.59
C CYS A 64 -3.25 9.74 -3.56
N ASP A 65 -4.44 9.54 -4.15
CA ASP A 65 -5.05 10.55 -4.99
C ASP A 65 -6.30 11.17 -4.36
N ASN A 66 -6.53 10.93 -3.08
CA ASN A 66 -7.65 11.50 -2.34
C ASN A 66 -7.25 12.84 -1.72
N GLU A 67 -7.69 13.92 -2.34
CA GLU A 67 -7.35 15.27 -1.89
C GLU A 67 -7.71 15.54 -0.43
N LYS A 68 -8.75 14.88 0.08
CA LYS A 68 -9.16 15.05 1.47
C LYS A 68 -8.17 14.45 2.45
N LYS A 69 -7.37 13.51 2.01
CA LYS A 69 -6.39 12.83 2.87
C LYS A 69 -4.97 13.36 2.69
N ILE A 70 -4.68 13.95 1.54
CA ILE A 70 -3.35 14.49 1.25
C ILE A 70 -3.01 15.56 2.30
N GLY A 71 -1.83 15.43 2.88
CA GLY A 71 -1.37 16.35 3.90
C GLY A 71 -1.69 15.92 5.32
N LYS A 72 -2.57 14.93 5.49
CA LYS A 72 -2.86 14.38 6.82
C LYS A 72 -1.76 13.43 7.25
N GLU A 73 -1.52 13.39 8.54
CA GLU A 73 -0.54 12.49 9.13
C GLU A 73 -1.25 11.35 9.82
N ILE A 74 -0.95 10.13 9.41
CA ILE A 74 -1.52 8.91 9.98
C ILE A 74 -0.36 8.01 10.38
N TYR A 75 -0.37 7.52 11.61
CA TYR A 75 0.70 6.68 12.16
C TYR A 75 2.08 7.34 12.05
N GLY A 76 2.11 8.67 12.13
CA GLY A 76 3.36 9.41 12.05
C GLY A 76 3.90 9.64 10.64
N VAL A 77 3.12 9.27 9.62
CA VAL A 77 3.53 9.43 8.22
C VAL A 77 2.56 10.36 7.51
N LYS A 78 3.09 11.37 6.86
CA LYS A 78 2.29 12.36 6.14
C LYS A 78 1.91 11.82 4.76
N LEU A 79 0.62 11.89 4.43
CA LEU A 79 0.12 11.48 3.12
C LEU A 79 0.47 12.51 2.06
N GLN A 80 1.03 12.04 0.95
CA GLN A 80 1.47 12.87 -0.16
C GLN A 80 0.64 12.58 -1.41
N PRO A 81 0.57 13.52 -2.37
CA PRO A 81 -0.09 13.23 -3.63
C PRO A 81 0.68 12.17 -4.41
N PHE A 82 -0.04 11.37 -5.21
CA PHE A 82 0.61 10.28 -5.93
C PHE A 82 1.65 10.78 -6.93
N GLU A 83 1.53 12.01 -7.40
CA GLU A 83 2.50 12.61 -8.31
C GLU A 83 3.89 12.71 -7.68
N ASP A 84 3.96 12.72 -6.36
CA ASP A 84 5.25 12.75 -5.66
C ASP A 84 6.05 11.46 -5.82
N LEU A 85 5.44 10.41 -6.36
CA LEU A 85 6.15 9.15 -6.62
C LEU A 85 7.37 9.37 -7.51
N LYS A 86 7.26 10.25 -8.49
CA LYS A 86 8.37 10.55 -9.40
C LYS A 86 9.54 11.24 -8.70
N GLU A 87 9.29 11.81 -7.53
CA GLU A 87 10.34 12.44 -6.72
C GLU A 87 11.08 11.43 -5.85
N ILE A 88 10.55 10.23 -5.69
CA ILE A 88 11.15 9.19 -4.86
C ILE A 88 12.10 8.38 -5.74
N ILE A 89 13.35 8.28 -5.33
CA ILE A 89 14.37 7.60 -6.12
C ILE A 89 14.24 6.09 -5.96
N ASN A 90 13.96 5.40 -7.08
CA ASN A 90 13.95 3.94 -7.18
C ASN A 90 13.04 3.26 -6.14
N PRO A 91 11.78 3.68 -5.99
CA PRO A 91 10.90 3.12 -4.96
C PRO A 91 10.38 1.74 -5.33
N GLN A 92 10.03 0.97 -4.31
CA GLN A 92 9.19 -0.22 -4.47
C GLN A 92 7.84 0.11 -3.88
N THR A 93 6.79 0.04 -4.68
CA THR A 93 5.47 0.54 -4.31
C THR A 93 4.49 -0.61 -4.09
N ILE A 94 3.84 -0.61 -2.94
CA ILE A 94 2.75 -1.53 -2.62
C ILE A 94 1.44 -0.81 -2.94
N VAL A 95 0.68 -1.34 -3.90
CA VAL A 95 -0.59 -0.75 -4.31
C VAL A 95 -1.72 -1.45 -3.58
N THR A 96 -2.50 -0.68 -2.84
CA THR A 96 -3.61 -1.20 -2.04
C THR A 96 -4.98 -0.77 -2.57
N VAL A 97 -5.02 -0.23 -3.79
CA VAL A 97 -6.26 0.21 -4.43
C VAL A 97 -6.91 -0.98 -5.13
N ALA A 98 -8.16 -1.28 -4.76
CA ALA A 98 -8.87 -2.45 -5.26
C ALA A 98 -9.75 -2.18 -6.48
N ASN A 99 -10.09 -0.93 -6.77
CA ASN A 99 -10.97 -0.57 -7.88
C ASN A 99 -10.27 -0.82 -9.22
N GLU A 100 -10.90 -1.63 -10.09
CA GLU A 100 -10.29 -2.02 -11.36
C GLU A 100 -9.95 -0.84 -12.27
N THR A 101 -10.84 0.15 -12.33
CA THR A 101 -10.62 1.33 -13.16
C THR A 101 -9.41 2.11 -12.67
N GLU A 102 -9.32 2.28 -11.35
CA GLU A 102 -8.19 2.96 -10.75
C GLU A 102 -6.89 2.17 -10.92
N GLN A 103 -6.97 0.84 -10.82
CA GLN A 103 -5.80 -0.01 -11.02
C GLN A 103 -5.24 0.15 -12.43
N LYS A 104 -6.11 0.25 -13.44
CA LYS A 104 -5.66 0.47 -14.82
C LYS A 104 -4.96 1.80 -14.96
N GLN A 105 -5.47 2.84 -14.33
CA GLN A 105 -4.86 4.16 -14.34
C GLN A 105 -3.50 4.14 -13.64
N ILE A 106 -3.40 3.42 -12.54
CA ILE A 106 -2.16 3.27 -11.79
C ILE A 106 -1.10 2.55 -12.62
N VAL A 107 -1.48 1.47 -13.29
CA VAL A 107 -0.57 0.73 -14.18
C VAL A 107 -0.06 1.64 -15.30
N ALA A 108 -0.96 2.43 -15.91
CA ALA A 108 -0.56 3.36 -16.95
C ALA A 108 0.42 4.40 -16.43
N TYR A 109 0.22 4.87 -15.20
CA TYR A 109 1.13 5.82 -14.57
C TYR A 109 2.51 5.19 -14.35
N PHE A 110 2.56 3.95 -13.85
CA PHE A 110 3.83 3.25 -13.69
C PHE A 110 4.53 3.02 -15.03
N ASP A 111 3.76 2.69 -16.07
CA ASP A 111 4.33 2.50 -17.40
C ASP A 111 4.98 3.79 -17.92
N ASN A 112 4.34 4.93 -17.66
CA ASN A 112 4.91 6.23 -18.04
C ASN A 112 6.21 6.53 -17.31
N LEU A 113 6.40 5.96 -16.11
CA LEU A 113 7.63 6.12 -15.34
C LEU A 113 8.64 5.00 -15.62
N ASN A 114 8.34 4.12 -16.58
CA ASN A 114 9.18 2.97 -16.93
C ASN A 114 9.39 2.00 -15.76
N MET A 115 8.38 1.88 -14.90
CA MET A 115 8.39 0.94 -13.78
C MET A 115 7.74 -0.38 -14.18
N LYS A 116 8.24 -1.47 -13.62
CA LYS A 116 7.81 -2.82 -13.99
C LYS A 116 7.07 -3.52 -12.86
N SER A 117 6.01 -4.24 -13.23
CA SER A 117 5.24 -5.04 -12.30
C SER A 117 6.12 -6.10 -11.63
N MET A 118 5.90 -6.32 -10.34
CA MET A 118 6.58 -7.33 -9.52
C MET A 118 8.07 -7.05 -9.31
N ILE A 119 8.53 -5.90 -9.74
CA ILE A 119 9.90 -5.42 -9.51
C ILE A 119 9.83 -4.06 -8.83
N ASP A 120 9.08 -3.13 -9.40
CA ASP A 120 8.98 -1.76 -8.92
C ASP A 120 7.65 -1.51 -8.22
N TYR A 121 6.60 -2.26 -8.54
CA TYR A 121 5.31 -2.14 -7.86
C TYR A 121 4.63 -3.50 -7.73
N PHE A 122 3.80 -3.62 -6.70
CA PHE A 122 3.17 -4.87 -6.28
C PHE A 122 1.74 -4.60 -5.86
N PHE A 123 0.78 -5.30 -6.45
CA PHE A 123 -0.62 -5.17 -6.06
C PHE A 123 -0.92 -6.11 -4.89
N PHE A 124 -1.47 -5.54 -3.83
CA PHE A 124 -1.85 -6.27 -2.61
C PHE A 124 -3.36 -6.46 -2.50
N CYS A 125 -4.07 -6.52 -3.61
CA CYS A 125 -5.51 -6.70 -3.59
C CYS A 125 -6.02 -7.44 -4.82
#